data_6fc96326ccd1d23d2d60ae3a9f34a75f
#
_entry.id   6fc96326ccd1d23d2d60ae3a9f34a75f
#
_cell.length_a   1.000
_cell.length_b   1.000
_cell.length_c   1.000
_cell.angle_alpha   90.00
_cell.angle_beta   90.00
_cell.angle_gamma   90.00
#
_symmetry.space_group_name_H-M   'P 1'
#
loop_
_entity.id
_entity.type
_entity.pdbx_description
1 polymer ?
#
loop_
_entity_poly.entity_id
_entity_poly.type
_entity_poly.pdbx_seq_one_letter_code
_entity_poly.pdbx_strand_id
1 'polypeptide(L)'
;AMGNSQGGFKEYWDLVRKYPKYQGGFIWDFVDQSLRMKNKEGVEYYGYGGDFNRYDASDNNFLDNGLISPDRKPNPHMHEVGHIYQSIWVTPSDLASGVVNVYNENFFRDLSGYYAEWELLADGEVVQTGMVKDLEVAPQQTKSVKLNYTTDGICKCKELLLNVAFKLKKAETMLPAGYTVAKNQLVVRPYKAPELKLANVEKVNVAT
;
A
#
# COMPACT_ATOMS: atom_id res chain seq x y z
N ALA A 1 9.13 12.52 6.93
CA ALA A 1 10.25 12.57 6.02
C ALA A 1 10.30 13.89 5.25
N MET A 2 11.35 14.64 5.44
CA MET A 2 11.53 15.99 4.88
C MET A 2 11.65 16.00 3.35
N GLY A 3 11.08 17.00 2.71
CA GLY A 3 11.16 17.19 1.27
C GLY A 3 10.48 16.05 0.49
N ASN A 4 11.24 15.20 -0.16
CA ASN A 4 10.74 14.06 -0.93
C ASN A 4 10.59 12.79 -0.06
N SER A 5 9.73 12.85 0.93
CA SER A 5 9.65 11.90 2.05
C SER A 5 9.50 10.44 1.67
N GLN A 6 8.80 10.12 0.63
CA GLN A 6 8.49 8.74 0.25
C GLN A 6 9.11 8.36 -1.10
N GLY A 7 9.75 9.29 -1.77
CA GLY A 7 10.52 8.99 -2.96
C GLY A 7 11.66 8.04 -2.63
N GLY A 8 11.68 6.88 -3.25
CA GLY A 8 12.69 5.85 -3.01
C GLY A 8 12.52 5.05 -1.72
N PHE A 9 11.39 5.17 -0.99
CA PHE A 9 11.20 4.43 0.27
C PHE A 9 11.18 2.91 0.05
N LYS A 10 10.53 2.47 -1.02
CA LYS A 10 10.53 1.06 -1.41
C LYS A 10 11.95 0.55 -1.69
N GLU A 11 12.75 1.32 -2.43
CA GLU A 11 14.14 0.96 -2.77
C GLU A 11 15.02 0.83 -1.53
N TYR A 12 14.83 1.69 -0.51
CA TYR A 12 15.51 1.53 0.78
C TYR A 12 15.17 0.19 1.42
N TRP A 13 13.90 -0.17 1.45
CA TRP A 13 13.44 -1.42 2.07
C TRP A 13 13.79 -2.66 1.26
N ASP A 14 13.83 -2.56 -0.06
CA ASP A 14 14.36 -3.62 -0.92
C ASP A 14 15.85 -3.91 -0.60
N LEU A 15 16.63 -2.86 -0.31
CA LEU A 15 18.03 -3.03 0.12
C LEU A 15 18.15 -3.64 1.53
N VAL A 16 17.29 -3.26 2.48
CA VAL A 16 17.20 -3.87 3.80
C VAL A 16 16.94 -5.38 3.68
N ARG A 17 15.97 -5.76 2.85
CA ARG A 17 15.66 -7.18 2.59
C ARG A 17 16.75 -7.94 1.86
N LYS A 18 17.49 -7.25 1.01
CA LYS A 18 18.55 -7.86 0.19
C LYS A 18 19.87 -8.06 0.94
N TYR A 19 20.23 -7.13 1.80
CA TYR A 19 21.56 -7.13 2.43
C TYR A 19 21.45 -7.33 3.94
N PRO A 20 21.91 -8.48 4.50
CA PRO A 20 21.80 -8.77 5.93
C PRO A 20 22.51 -7.76 6.85
N LYS A 21 23.48 -7.01 6.34
CA LYS A 21 24.17 -5.95 7.08
C LYS A 21 23.39 -4.64 7.15
N TYR A 22 22.39 -4.45 6.28
CA TYR A 22 21.53 -3.26 6.26
C TYR A 22 20.27 -3.53 7.09
N GLN A 23 20.25 -3.08 8.32
CA GLN A 23 19.25 -3.52 9.29
C GLN A 23 18.04 -2.58 9.42
N GLY A 24 17.95 -1.57 8.60
CA GLY A 24 16.78 -0.69 8.58
C GLY A 24 17.13 0.79 8.62
N GLY A 25 16.13 1.60 8.99
CA GLY A 25 16.24 3.03 9.08
C GLY A 25 15.09 3.60 9.93
N PHE A 26 15.15 4.89 10.21
CA PHE A 26 14.12 5.59 10.95
C PHE A 26 13.50 6.66 10.06
N ILE A 27 12.17 6.73 10.06
CA ILE A 27 11.44 7.82 9.40
C ILE A 27 11.36 9.00 10.38
N TRP A 28 11.81 10.15 9.98
CA TRP A 28 11.56 11.40 10.68
C TRP A 28 10.38 12.13 10.03
N ASP A 29 9.17 12.23 10.65
CA ASP A 29 8.92 11.54 11.91
C ASP A 29 7.48 10.96 11.90
N PHE A 30 6.93 10.62 13.05
CA PHE A 30 5.64 9.92 13.11
C PHE A 30 4.45 10.90 13.14
N VAL A 31 4.53 11.96 13.95
CA VAL A 31 3.44 12.94 14.12
C VAL A 31 3.92 14.31 13.74
N ASP A 32 3.13 15.04 12.94
CA ASP A 32 3.38 16.46 12.68
C ASP A 32 3.47 17.25 13.99
N GLN A 33 4.53 18.07 14.12
CA GLN A 33 4.86 18.80 15.37
C GLN A 33 4.14 20.15 15.50
N SER A 34 3.01 20.34 14.85
CA SER A 34 2.23 21.56 14.97
C SER A 34 1.13 21.46 16.02
N LEU A 35 0.67 22.63 16.45
CA LEU A 35 -0.41 22.77 17.43
C LEU A 35 -1.63 23.43 16.78
N ARG A 36 -2.82 23.02 17.19
CA ARG A 36 -4.05 23.63 16.71
C ARG A 36 -4.17 25.03 17.28
N MET A 37 -4.28 26.01 16.41
CA MET A 37 -4.42 27.43 16.71
C MET A 37 -5.61 28.04 15.96
N LYS A 38 -5.96 29.28 16.35
CA LYS A 38 -6.95 30.10 15.62
C LYS A 38 -6.29 31.42 15.25
N ASN A 39 -6.49 31.87 14.03
CA ASN A 39 -6.07 33.19 13.61
C ASN A 39 -7.04 34.27 14.14
N LYS A 40 -6.79 35.54 13.85
CA LYS A 40 -7.60 36.68 14.31
C LYS A 40 -9.03 36.64 13.79
N GLU A 41 -9.27 36.02 12.66
CA GLU A 41 -10.57 35.81 12.04
C GLU A 41 -11.30 34.57 12.59
N GLY A 42 -10.71 33.84 13.55
CA GLY A 42 -11.27 32.64 14.17
C GLY A 42 -11.12 31.37 13.34
N VAL A 43 -10.34 31.39 12.24
CA VAL A 43 -10.06 30.23 11.40
C VAL A 43 -9.03 29.35 12.09
N GLU A 44 -9.34 28.05 12.21
CA GLU A 44 -8.43 27.06 12.77
C GLU A 44 -7.33 26.69 11.77
N TYR A 45 -6.10 26.57 12.27
CA TYR A 45 -4.93 26.12 11.52
C TYR A 45 -3.95 25.42 12.44
N TYR A 46 -2.97 24.74 11.85
CA TYR A 46 -1.87 24.16 12.59
C TYR A 46 -0.68 25.11 12.57
N GLY A 47 -0.38 25.68 13.75
CA GLY A 47 0.72 26.63 13.91
C GLY A 47 2.00 25.93 14.32
N TYR A 48 3.12 26.38 13.77
CA TYR A 48 4.47 25.91 14.12
C TYR A 48 5.52 27.01 13.97
N GLY A 49 6.67 26.82 14.63
CA GLY A 49 7.84 27.69 14.49
C GLY A 49 7.53 29.17 14.64
N GLY A 50 7.67 29.95 13.58
CA GLY A 50 7.45 31.39 13.55
C GLY A 50 6.03 31.87 13.88
N ASP A 51 5.03 30.96 13.89
CA ASP A 51 3.66 31.30 14.33
C ASP A 51 3.59 31.63 15.84
N PHE A 52 4.53 31.12 16.64
CA PHE A 52 4.57 31.36 18.07
C PHE A 52 5.27 32.69 18.44
N ASN A 53 6.33 33.00 17.71
CA ASN A 53 7.04 34.27 17.81
C ASN A 53 7.97 34.48 16.61
N ARG A 54 8.41 35.72 16.42
CA ARG A 54 9.30 36.15 15.32
C ARG A 54 10.78 36.17 15.68
N TYR A 55 11.14 35.82 16.88
CA TYR A 55 12.51 35.94 17.40
C TYR A 55 13.27 34.61 17.33
N ASP A 56 12.57 33.50 17.55
CA ASP A 56 13.16 32.17 17.51
C ASP A 56 13.25 31.64 16.08
N ALA A 57 14.20 30.75 15.84
CA ALA A 57 14.35 30.09 14.56
C ALA A 57 13.11 29.27 14.21
N SER A 58 12.70 29.31 12.96
CA SER A 58 11.53 28.61 12.45
C SER A 58 11.86 27.31 11.72
N ASP A 59 13.10 26.96 11.50
CA ASP A 59 13.63 25.77 10.80
C ASP A 59 12.94 25.39 9.47
N ASN A 60 12.14 26.28 8.89
CA ASN A 60 11.45 26.13 7.60
C ASN A 60 10.75 24.77 7.44
N ASN A 61 11.25 23.93 6.52
CA ASN A 61 10.67 22.63 6.21
C ASN A 61 11.09 21.50 7.17
N PHE A 62 11.73 21.80 8.28
CA PHE A 62 12.09 20.82 9.32
C PHE A 62 10.94 20.54 10.31
N LEU A 63 9.77 21.05 10.02
CA LEU A 63 8.55 20.90 10.80
C LEU A 63 7.45 20.26 9.93
N ASP A 64 6.47 19.64 10.58
CA ASP A 64 5.33 18.99 9.93
C ASP A 64 5.77 17.90 8.91
N ASN A 65 6.68 17.04 9.37
CA ASN A 65 7.22 15.92 8.59
C ASN A 65 6.60 14.57 8.96
N GLY A 66 5.49 14.60 9.69
CA GLY A 66 4.86 13.41 10.25
C GLY A 66 4.17 12.51 9.22
N LEU A 67 4.12 11.24 9.54
CA LEU A 67 3.29 10.27 8.84
C LEU A 67 1.80 10.46 9.14
N ILE A 68 1.49 11.08 10.26
CA ILE A 68 0.13 11.45 10.68
C ILE A 68 0.06 12.92 11.06
N SER A 69 -1.12 13.53 10.88
CA SER A 69 -1.38 14.90 11.26
C SER A 69 -1.34 15.10 12.78
N PRO A 70 -1.31 16.35 13.28
CA PRO A 70 -1.41 16.63 14.71
C PRO A 70 -2.66 16.05 15.36
N ASP A 71 -3.75 15.92 14.61
CA ASP A 71 -5.02 15.29 15.04
C ASP A 71 -5.00 13.76 14.96
N ARG A 72 -3.85 13.16 14.73
CA ARG A 72 -3.65 11.70 14.62
C ARG A 72 -4.37 11.08 13.43
N LYS A 73 -4.62 11.83 12.37
CA LYS A 73 -5.16 11.32 11.11
C LYS A 73 -4.01 10.94 10.17
N PRO A 74 -4.08 9.77 9.52
CA PRO A 74 -3.05 9.37 8.57
C PRO A 74 -2.91 10.37 7.42
N ASN A 75 -1.69 10.81 7.16
CA ASN A 75 -1.34 11.49 5.93
C ASN A 75 -1.26 10.47 4.78
N PRO A 76 -1.43 10.86 3.50
CA PRO A 76 -1.47 9.93 2.37
C PRO A 76 -0.27 8.96 2.33
N HIS A 77 0.92 9.42 2.64
CA HIS A 77 2.14 8.61 2.64
C HIS A 77 2.22 7.58 3.78
N MET A 78 1.41 7.68 4.83
CA MET A 78 1.31 6.65 5.85
C MET A 78 0.82 5.31 5.29
N HIS A 79 -0.02 5.34 4.27
CA HIS A 79 -0.51 4.14 3.61
C HIS A 79 0.59 3.40 2.84
N GLU A 80 1.50 4.14 2.21
CA GLU A 80 2.67 3.58 1.54
C GLU A 80 3.63 2.93 2.55
N VAL A 81 3.89 3.60 3.68
CA VAL A 81 4.68 3.01 4.77
C VAL A 81 4.05 1.72 5.28
N GLY A 82 2.74 1.71 5.51
CA GLY A 82 2.01 0.52 5.94
C GLY A 82 2.14 -0.64 4.96
N HIS A 83 2.13 -0.35 3.65
CA HIS A 83 2.32 -1.37 2.61
C HIS A 83 3.76 -1.91 2.60
N ILE A 84 4.76 -1.04 2.66
CA ILE A 84 6.17 -1.46 2.60
C ILE A 84 6.61 -2.19 3.87
N TYR A 85 6.03 -1.86 5.02
CA TYR A 85 6.33 -2.46 6.32
C TYR A 85 5.54 -3.73 6.62
N GLN A 86 4.61 -4.13 5.77
CA GLN A 86 3.87 -5.37 5.99
C GLN A 86 4.81 -6.59 5.98
N SER A 87 4.41 -7.62 6.71
CA SER A 87 5.22 -8.85 6.86
C SER A 87 4.62 -10.07 6.15
N ILE A 88 3.61 -9.87 5.30
CA ILE A 88 2.99 -10.95 4.52
C ILE A 88 2.91 -10.51 3.05
N TRP A 89 3.57 -11.27 2.19
CA TRP A 89 3.69 -10.94 0.78
C TRP A 89 3.05 -12.01 -0.10
N VAL A 90 2.40 -11.58 -1.17
CA VAL A 90 1.84 -12.48 -2.17
C VAL A 90 2.53 -12.22 -3.50
N THR A 91 3.03 -13.29 -4.10
CA THR A 91 3.62 -13.26 -5.43
C THR A 91 2.89 -14.23 -6.37
N PRO A 92 2.86 -13.94 -7.68
CA PRO A 92 2.23 -14.83 -8.62
C PRO A 92 2.94 -16.20 -8.66
N SER A 93 2.17 -17.26 -8.80
CA SER A 93 2.66 -18.61 -9.10
C SER A 93 1.97 -19.11 -10.37
N ASP A 94 0.78 -19.69 -10.26
CA ASP A 94 -0.07 -20.04 -11.40
C ASP A 94 -1.42 -19.31 -11.25
N LEU A 95 -1.45 -18.06 -11.68
CA LEU A 95 -2.66 -17.23 -11.56
C LEU A 95 -3.81 -17.74 -12.43
N ALA A 96 -3.52 -18.43 -13.53
CA ALA A 96 -4.56 -19.03 -14.37
C ALA A 96 -5.33 -20.12 -13.62
N SER A 97 -4.62 -20.89 -12.81
CA SER A 97 -5.20 -21.90 -11.94
C SER A 97 -5.57 -21.38 -10.55
N GLY A 98 -5.42 -20.09 -10.27
CA GLY A 98 -5.72 -19.50 -8.97
C GLY A 98 -4.69 -19.83 -7.88
N VAL A 99 -3.44 -20.11 -8.22
CA VAL A 99 -2.38 -20.41 -7.25
C VAL A 99 -1.47 -19.20 -7.09
N VAL A 100 -1.26 -18.81 -5.83
CA VAL A 100 -0.34 -17.75 -5.42
C VAL A 100 0.69 -18.28 -4.43
N ASN A 101 1.84 -17.64 -4.34
CA ASN A 101 2.81 -17.90 -3.28
C ASN A 101 2.62 -16.87 -2.17
N VAL A 102 2.46 -17.34 -0.94
CA VAL A 102 2.39 -16.52 0.26
C VAL A 102 3.72 -16.65 1.00
N TYR A 103 4.43 -15.55 1.14
CA TYR A 103 5.66 -15.46 1.91
C TYR A 103 5.40 -14.81 3.27
N ASN A 104 5.81 -15.48 4.34
CA ASN A 104 5.77 -14.98 5.69
C ASN A 104 7.12 -14.35 6.06
N GLU A 105 7.20 -13.03 6.06
CA GLU A 105 8.42 -12.29 6.41
C GLU A 105 8.65 -12.16 7.94
N ASN A 106 7.69 -12.59 8.78
CA ASN A 106 7.90 -12.60 10.23
C ASN A 106 9.03 -13.58 10.61
N PHE A 107 9.80 -13.25 11.65
CA PHE A 107 10.89 -14.09 12.15
C PHE A 107 10.43 -15.12 13.17
N PHE A 108 9.39 -14.83 13.95
CA PHE A 108 9.00 -15.63 15.12
C PHE A 108 7.52 -16.04 15.14
N ARG A 109 6.76 -15.62 14.12
CA ARG A 109 5.31 -15.79 14.08
C ARG A 109 4.90 -16.48 12.78
N ASP A 110 4.17 -17.58 12.90
CA ASP A 110 3.51 -18.22 11.75
C ASP A 110 2.23 -17.48 11.35
N LEU A 111 1.60 -17.92 10.26
CA LEU A 111 0.36 -17.29 9.78
C LEU A 111 -0.92 -17.98 10.25
N SER A 112 -0.88 -18.90 11.22
CA SER A 112 -2.08 -19.60 11.74
C SER A 112 -3.08 -18.66 12.39
N GLY A 113 -2.60 -17.53 12.95
CA GLY A 113 -3.41 -16.47 13.55
C GLY A 113 -4.15 -15.58 12.56
N TYR A 114 -3.94 -15.77 11.27
CA TYR A 114 -4.51 -14.95 10.20
C TYR A 114 -5.42 -15.77 9.29
N TYR A 115 -6.26 -15.07 8.52
CA TYR A 115 -6.97 -15.59 7.36
C TYR A 115 -6.78 -14.63 6.19
N ALA A 116 -6.91 -15.12 4.96
CA ALA A 116 -6.86 -14.28 3.77
C ALA A 116 -8.25 -14.15 3.16
N GLU A 117 -8.64 -12.91 2.85
CA GLU A 117 -9.75 -12.61 1.96
C GLU A 117 -9.19 -12.21 0.60
N TRP A 118 -9.87 -12.61 -0.46
CA TRP A 118 -9.48 -12.23 -1.81
C TRP A 118 -10.68 -11.75 -2.62
N GLU A 119 -10.40 -10.87 -3.57
CA GLU A 119 -11.36 -10.31 -4.52
C GLU A 119 -10.75 -10.35 -5.92
N LEU A 120 -11.47 -10.91 -6.86
CA LEU A 120 -11.15 -10.80 -8.28
C LEU A 120 -11.93 -9.62 -8.86
N LEU A 121 -11.22 -8.68 -9.46
CA LEU A 121 -11.79 -7.49 -10.08
C LEU A 121 -11.67 -7.60 -11.59
N ALA A 122 -12.75 -7.21 -12.31
CA ALA A 122 -12.75 -7.04 -13.76
C ALA A 122 -13.04 -5.57 -14.09
N ASP A 123 -12.09 -4.87 -14.70
CA ASP A 123 -12.15 -3.41 -14.94
C ASP A 123 -12.52 -2.60 -13.68
N GLY A 124 -11.96 -2.99 -12.53
CA GLY A 124 -12.19 -2.31 -11.25
C GLY A 124 -13.43 -2.79 -10.47
N GLU A 125 -14.33 -3.56 -11.08
CA GLU A 125 -15.53 -4.08 -10.43
C GLU A 125 -15.26 -5.48 -9.85
N VAL A 126 -15.66 -5.70 -8.58
CA VAL A 126 -15.51 -6.99 -7.91
C VAL A 126 -16.48 -8.01 -8.53
N VAL A 127 -15.93 -9.07 -9.10
CA VAL A 127 -16.73 -10.14 -9.78
C VAL A 127 -16.73 -11.45 -9.00
N GLN A 128 -15.73 -11.70 -8.18
CA GLN A 128 -15.66 -12.90 -7.32
C GLN A 128 -14.96 -12.54 -6.02
N THR A 129 -15.35 -13.21 -4.95
CA THR A 129 -14.72 -13.10 -3.64
C THR A 129 -14.55 -14.46 -3.00
N GLY A 130 -13.65 -14.56 -2.05
CA GLY A 130 -13.50 -15.76 -1.25
C GLY A 130 -12.55 -15.57 -0.09
N MET A 131 -12.36 -16.67 0.65
CA MET A 131 -11.58 -16.68 1.87
C MET A 131 -10.76 -17.95 2.01
N VAL A 132 -9.54 -17.82 2.52
CA VAL A 132 -8.68 -18.92 2.97
C VAL A 132 -8.50 -18.80 4.47
N LYS A 133 -9.12 -19.72 5.22
CA LYS A 133 -9.12 -19.65 6.70
C LYS A 133 -7.85 -20.23 7.32
N ASP A 134 -7.25 -21.22 6.68
CA ASP A 134 -6.13 -21.96 7.24
C ASP A 134 -4.85 -21.64 6.47
N LEU A 135 -4.07 -20.76 7.09
CA LEU A 135 -2.79 -20.29 6.60
C LEU A 135 -1.68 -20.85 7.51
N GLU A 136 -1.14 -22.00 7.15
CA GLU A 136 -0.02 -22.59 7.86
C GLU A 136 1.28 -22.29 7.08
N VAL A 137 1.83 -21.11 7.31
CA VAL A 137 3.10 -20.67 6.73
C VAL A 137 4.04 -20.32 7.87
N ALA A 138 5.08 -21.11 8.05
CA ALA A 138 6.08 -20.90 9.08
C ALA A 138 6.86 -19.59 8.87
N PRO A 139 7.49 -19.02 9.91
CA PRO A 139 8.35 -17.85 9.79
C PRO A 139 9.40 -18.02 8.69
N GLN A 140 9.63 -16.97 7.91
CA GLN A 140 10.62 -16.90 6.82
C GLN A 140 10.41 -17.97 5.71
N GLN A 141 9.20 -18.51 5.58
CA GLN A 141 8.87 -19.52 4.58
C GLN A 141 7.85 -19.03 3.56
N THR A 142 7.87 -19.65 2.40
CA THR A 142 6.88 -19.46 1.34
C THR A 142 6.05 -20.72 1.17
N LYS A 143 4.74 -20.57 1.02
CA LYS A 143 3.82 -21.68 0.72
C LYS A 143 2.91 -21.29 -0.43
N SER A 144 2.69 -22.24 -1.35
CA SER A 144 1.67 -22.07 -2.40
C SER A 144 0.28 -22.26 -1.82
N VAL A 145 -0.60 -21.31 -2.12
CA VAL A 145 -1.98 -21.25 -1.63
C VAL A 145 -2.93 -21.20 -2.83
N LYS A 146 -3.93 -22.06 -2.82
CA LYS A 146 -4.99 -22.10 -3.83
C LYS A 146 -6.10 -21.11 -3.45
N LEU A 147 -6.40 -20.18 -4.35
CA LEU A 147 -7.56 -19.31 -4.29
C LEU A 147 -8.59 -19.82 -5.30
N ASN A 148 -9.81 -20.05 -4.83
CA ASN A 148 -10.83 -20.72 -5.64
C ASN A 148 -11.60 -19.73 -6.54
N TYR A 149 -10.90 -18.96 -7.36
CA TYR A 149 -11.50 -18.15 -8.42
C TYR A 149 -11.34 -18.82 -9.78
N THR A 150 -12.16 -18.39 -10.74
CA THR A 150 -12.03 -18.76 -12.16
C THR A 150 -12.07 -17.52 -13.04
N THR A 151 -11.39 -17.57 -14.15
CA THR A 151 -11.47 -16.54 -15.20
C THR A 151 -12.44 -16.92 -16.31
N ASP A 152 -13.06 -18.11 -16.22
CA ASP A 152 -14.03 -18.60 -17.19
C ASP A 152 -15.28 -17.70 -17.18
N GLY A 153 -15.80 -17.44 -18.37
CA GLY A 153 -16.98 -16.57 -18.54
C GLY A 153 -16.71 -15.06 -18.43
N ILE A 154 -15.49 -14.65 -18.01
CA ILE A 154 -15.13 -13.24 -18.00
C ILE A 154 -14.55 -12.85 -19.37
N CYS A 155 -15.07 -11.75 -19.95
CA CYS A 155 -14.58 -11.25 -21.25
C CYS A 155 -13.06 -11.11 -21.25
N LYS A 156 -12.40 -11.66 -22.28
CA LYS A 156 -10.93 -11.54 -22.46
C LYS A 156 -10.46 -10.11 -22.74
N CYS A 157 -11.37 -9.21 -23.03
CA CYS A 157 -11.11 -7.78 -23.23
C CYS A 157 -10.86 -7.03 -21.92
N LYS A 158 -11.29 -7.57 -20.78
CA LYS A 158 -11.21 -6.89 -19.47
C LYS A 158 -9.87 -7.10 -18.78
N GLU A 159 -9.38 -6.06 -18.09
CA GLU A 159 -8.34 -6.19 -17.10
C GLU A 159 -8.82 -7.04 -15.92
N LEU A 160 -7.96 -7.90 -15.39
CA LEU A 160 -8.27 -8.67 -14.19
C LEU A 160 -7.19 -8.43 -13.13
N LEU A 161 -7.62 -7.94 -11.97
CA LEU A 161 -6.78 -7.74 -10.80
C LEU A 161 -7.25 -8.64 -9.66
N LEU A 162 -6.32 -9.18 -8.91
CA LEU A 162 -6.58 -10.01 -7.74
C LEU A 162 -6.07 -9.27 -6.50
N ASN A 163 -6.98 -8.84 -5.63
CA ASN A 163 -6.65 -8.32 -4.31
C ASN A 163 -6.62 -9.47 -3.31
N VAL A 164 -5.61 -9.48 -2.44
CA VAL A 164 -5.50 -10.42 -1.32
C VAL A 164 -5.20 -9.63 -0.05
N ALA A 165 -6.06 -9.74 0.96
CA ALA A 165 -5.93 -9.07 2.24
C ALA A 165 -5.80 -10.11 3.36
N PHE A 166 -4.80 -9.94 4.23
CA PHE A 166 -4.61 -10.79 5.42
C PHE A 166 -5.16 -10.10 6.64
N LYS A 167 -5.96 -10.82 7.42
CA LYS A 167 -6.69 -10.28 8.56
C LYS A 167 -6.48 -11.13 9.80
N LEU A 168 -6.53 -10.50 10.98
CA LEU A 168 -6.44 -11.17 12.27
C LEU A 168 -7.66 -12.03 12.54
N LYS A 169 -7.48 -13.31 12.94
CA LYS A 169 -8.57 -14.19 13.41
C LYS A 169 -9.11 -13.74 14.77
N LYS A 170 -8.26 -13.22 15.64
CA LYS A 170 -8.59 -12.78 16.99
C LYS A 170 -8.05 -11.38 17.24
N ALA A 171 -8.70 -10.65 18.13
CA ALA A 171 -8.19 -9.36 18.57
C ALA A 171 -6.82 -9.50 19.27
N GLU A 172 -5.96 -8.53 19.07
CA GLU A 172 -4.68 -8.35 19.76
C GLU A 172 -4.72 -7.04 20.55
N THR A 173 -3.67 -6.75 21.33
CA THR A 173 -3.67 -5.63 22.30
C THR A 173 -4.16 -4.29 21.73
N MET A 174 -3.82 -3.97 20.49
CA MET A 174 -4.16 -2.66 19.86
C MET A 174 -5.03 -2.83 18.60
N LEU A 175 -5.31 -4.04 18.18
CA LEU A 175 -5.95 -4.33 16.91
C LEU A 175 -7.17 -5.23 17.09
N PRO A 176 -8.35 -4.89 16.55
CA PRO A 176 -9.52 -5.74 16.63
C PRO A 176 -9.38 -7.00 15.76
N ALA A 177 -10.17 -8.02 16.05
CA ALA A 177 -10.35 -9.13 15.12
C ALA A 177 -10.85 -8.61 13.76
N GLY A 178 -10.39 -9.22 12.69
CA GLY A 178 -10.69 -8.77 11.33
C GLY A 178 -9.83 -7.58 10.84
N TYR A 179 -8.95 -7.04 11.68
CA TYR A 179 -8.04 -5.98 11.24
C TYR A 179 -7.11 -6.46 10.11
N THR A 180 -7.01 -5.69 9.05
CA THR A 180 -6.17 -6.00 7.89
C THR A 180 -4.71 -5.63 8.17
N VAL A 181 -3.83 -6.62 8.22
CA VAL A 181 -2.40 -6.44 8.50
C VAL A 181 -1.52 -6.38 7.25
N ALA A 182 -2.00 -6.91 6.13
CA ALA A 182 -1.28 -6.86 4.86
C ALA A 182 -2.26 -6.87 3.68
N LYS A 183 -1.88 -6.20 2.59
CA LYS A 183 -2.64 -6.14 1.34
C LYS A 183 -1.71 -6.31 0.15
N ASN A 184 -2.12 -7.12 -0.80
CA ASN A 184 -1.37 -7.35 -2.03
C ASN A 184 -2.34 -7.31 -3.21
N GLN A 185 -1.89 -6.78 -4.35
CA GLN A 185 -2.63 -6.81 -5.60
C GLN A 185 -1.77 -7.47 -6.68
N LEU A 186 -2.33 -8.42 -7.39
CA LEU A 186 -1.68 -9.11 -8.51
C LEU A 186 -2.44 -8.84 -9.79
N VAL A 187 -1.70 -8.70 -10.88
CA VAL A 187 -2.28 -8.57 -12.22
C VAL A 187 -2.49 -9.98 -12.80
N VAL A 188 -3.73 -10.43 -12.84
CA VAL A 188 -4.11 -11.72 -13.44
C VAL A 188 -4.16 -11.59 -14.97
N ARG A 189 -4.68 -10.47 -15.45
CA ARG A 189 -4.70 -10.12 -16.88
C ARG A 189 -4.51 -8.61 -17.01
N PRO A 190 -3.47 -8.15 -17.72
CA PRO A 190 -3.22 -6.72 -17.88
C PRO A 190 -4.26 -6.06 -18.79
N TYR A 191 -4.48 -4.77 -18.58
CA TYR A 191 -5.23 -3.93 -19.50
C TYR A 191 -4.56 -3.93 -20.88
N LYS A 192 -5.36 -4.05 -21.91
CA LYS A 192 -4.92 -3.88 -23.29
C LYS A 192 -5.58 -2.64 -23.89
N ALA A 193 -4.77 -1.62 -24.12
CA ALA A 193 -5.26 -0.43 -24.80
C ALA A 193 -5.80 -0.81 -26.21
N PRO A 194 -6.95 -0.25 -26.62
CA PRO A 194 -7.44 -0.43 -27.97
C PRO A 194 -6.45 0.19 -28.98
N GLU A 195 -6.19 -0.51 -30.06
CA GLU A 195 -5.42 0.06 -31.17
C GLU A 195 -6.23 1.19 -31.81
N LEU A 196 -5.72 2.40 -31.75
CA LEU A 196 -6.31 3.53 -32.48
C LEU A 196 -6.00 3.34 -33.96
N LYS A 197 -6.98 2.85 -34.71
CA LYS A 197 -6.90 2.89 -36.17
C LYS A 197 -7.23 4.33 -36.59
N LEU A 198 -6.21 5.12 -36.91
CA LEU A 198 -6.40 6.41 -37.56
C LEU A 198 -6.97 6.15 -38.96
N ALA A 199 -8.27 6.32 -39.11
CA ALA A 199 -8.89 6.36 -40.45
C ALA A 199 -8.46 7.65 -41.13
N ASN A 200 -7.74 7.53 -42.24
CA ASN A 200 -7.36 8.59 -43.18
C ASN A 200 -7.17 9.99 -42.56
N VAL A 201 -5.95 10.26 -42.11
CA VAL A 201 -5.56 11.64 -41.78
C VAL A 201 -5.41 12.38 -43.08
N GLU A 202 -6.38 13.23 -43.46
CA GLU A 202 -6.15 14.24 -44.51
C GLU A 202 -4.94 15.08 -44.11
N LYS A 203 -4.00 15.24 -45.08
CA LYS A 203 -2.83 16.09 -44.87
C LYS A 203 -3.31 17.51 -44.62
N VAL A 204 -3.14 18.01 -43.42
CA VAL A 204 -3.32 19.43 -43.12
C VAL A 204 -2.18 20.19 -43.77
N ASN A 205 -2.47 20.92 -44.86
CA ASN A 205 -1.53 21.87 -45.44
C ASN A 205 -1.47 23.10 -44.54
N VAL A 206 -0.40 23.20 -43.76
CA VAL A 206 -0.09 24.44 -43.03
C VAL A 206 0.54 25.39 -44.03
N ALA A 207 -0.18 26.45 -44.44
CA ALA A 207 0.41 27.57 -45.16
C ALA A 207 1.34 28.32 -44.19
N THR A 208 2.61 28.42 -44.55
CA THR A 208 3.65 29.27 -43.91
C THR A 208 3.51 30.71 -44.36
#